data_95b5f03b8fd347af3690e2934fd88d1e
#
_entry.id   95b5f03b8fd347af3690e2934fd88d1e
#
_cell.length_a   1.000
_cell.length_b   1.000
_cell.length_c   1.000
_cell.angle_alpha   90.00
_cell.angle_beta   90.00
_cell.angle_gamma   90.00
#
_symmetry.space_group_name_H-M   'P 1'
#
loop_
_entity.id
_entity.type
_entity.pdbx_description
1 polymer ?
#
loop_
_entity_poly.entity_id
_entity_poly.type
_entity_poly.pdbx_seq_one_letter_code
_entity_poly.pdbx_strand_id
1 'polypeptide(L)'
;MTYTIPSFRYRWFVENCSQIELPNGKVIVIDPMFRKDEASCQSEPEKGFISGFDDSVIERCDYIMLTHAHFDHIGSLRALEERFHAPILVNGWSAYELVKHLNLPTGSVIPMTDGCEYNFDDFRVLWQQGRHTAKVGQLRPQDRLDNGMDAKELEYLHLGTVYNSNFIISLPNGMKIAMDGGRAEPWLNELEKYHPTLILHHASRTAEQCTEEAAAQLTRSGSPYLFMLTMQIMKDPKEMIAAVNEQLAARGVYGRVAYAESGQWIDFAMNAAVE
;
A
#
# COMPACT_ATOMS: atom_id res chain seq x y z
N MET A 1 18.74 11.03 29.81
CA MET A 1 17.46 10.29 29.97
C MET A 1 16.86 10.14 28.57
N THR A 2 16.53 8.95 28.13
CA THR A 2 15.97 8.74 26.79
C THR A 2 14.47 8.53 26.91
N TYR A 3 13.71 9.28 26.14
CA TYR A 3 12.26 9.14 26.05
C TYR A 3 11.91 8.49 24.71
N THR A 4 11.13 7.42 24.75
CA THR A 4 10.56 6.80 23.55
C THR A 4 9.11 7.21 23.43
N ILE A 5 8.78 7.84 22.31
CA ILE A 5 7.41 8.25 21.98
C ILE A 5 6.88 7.23 20.98
N PRO A 6 5.89 6.41 21.36
CA PRO A 6 5.22 5.51 20.40
C PRO A 6 4.69 6.32 19.24
N SER A 7 4.94 5.88 18.04
CA SER A 7 4.59 6.66 16.85
C SER A 7 3.57 5.96 15.99
N PHE A 8 3.87 4.78 15.52
CA PHE A 8 2.96 3.87 14.84
C PHE A 8 3.59 2.50 14.76
N ARG A 9 2.76 1.49 14.49
CA ARG A 9 3.20 0.13 14.16
C ARG A 9 2.78 -0.21 12.75
N TYR A 10 3.59 -1.00 12.07
CA TYR A 10 3.34 -1.47 10.72
C TYR A 10 3.52 -2.98 10.65
N ARG A 11 2.65 -3.67 9.92
CA ARG A 11 2.87 -5.05 9.50
C ARG A 11 2.37 -5.29 8.09
N TRP A 12 3.06 -6.16 7.40
CA TRP A 12 2.75 -6.59 6.05
C TRP A 12 2.35 -8.06 6.05
N PHE A 13 1.47 -8.45 5.13
CA PHE A 13 1.03 -9.83 4.98
C PHE A 13 1.42 -10.42 3.63
N VAL A 14 0.88 -9.88 2.54
CA VAL A 14 1.10 -10.36 1.18
C VAL A 14 0.76 -9.23 0.20
N GLU A 15 1.33 -9.24 -1.00
CA GLU A 15 1.17 -8.17 -1.98
C GLU A 15 1.35 -6.79 -1.32
N ASN A 16 0.35 -5.92 -1.41
CA ASN A 16 0.30 -4.66 -0.68
C ASN A 16 -0.47 -4.75 0.64
N CYS A 17 -1.04 -5.92 0.95
CA CYS A 17 -1.88 -6.09 2.13
C CYS A 17 -1.10 -5.79 3.41
N SER A 18 -1.46 -4.72 4.06
CA SER A 18 -0.74 -4.17 5.21
C SER A 18 -1.66 -3.57 6.25
N GLN A 19 -1.15 -3.46 7.47
CA GLN A 19 -1.79 -2.75 8.57
C GLN A 19 -0.88 -1.68 9.14
N ILE A 20 -1.47 -0.52 9.45
CA ILE A 20 -0.85 0.55 10.22
C ILE A 20 -1.69 0.76 11.47
N GLU A 21 -1.10 0.57 12.64
CA GLU A 21 -1.70 0.95 13.91
C GLU A 21 -1.18 2.34 14.28
N LEU A 22 -2.12 3.28 14.42
CA LEU A 22 -1.85 4.68 14.75
C LEU A 22 -1.54 4.84 16.25
N PRO A 23 -0.93 5.97 16.68
CA PRO A 23 -0.60 6.21 18.09
C PRO A 23 -1.79 6.16 19.05
N ASN A 24 -3.00 6.42 18.57
CA ASN A 24 -4.24 6.34 19.33
C ASN A 24 -4.90 4.95 19.29
N GLY A 25 -4.25 3.95 18.72
CA GLY A 25 -4.73 2.58 18.60
C GLY A 25 -5.76 2.35 17.48
N LYS A 26 -6.07 3.36 16.66
CA LYS A 26 -6.85 3.14 15.43
C LYS A 26 -6.01 2.44 14.38
N VAL A 27 -6.66 1.72 13.49
CA VAL A 27 -6.01 0.85 12.50
C VAL A 27 -6.46 1.21 11.10
N ILE A 28 -5.47 1.42 10.23
CA ILE A 28 -5.65 1.53 8.78
C ILE A 28 -5.25 0.18 8.17
N VAL A 29 -6.11 -0.39 7.33
CA VAL A 29 -5.80 -1.56 6.50
C VAL A 29 -5.62 -1.08 5.07
N ILE A 30 -4.51 -1.46 4.44
CA ILE A 30 -4.20 -1.11 3.04
C ILE A 30 -4.34 -2.37 2.20
N ASP A 31 -5.05 -2.26 1.08
CA ASP A 31 -5.19 -3.30 0.05
C ASP A 31 -5.47 -4.69 0.64
N PRO A 32 -6.62 -4.91 1.30
CA PRO A 32 -6.92 -6.13 2.04
C PRO A 32 -7.06 -7.34 1.14
N MET A 33 -6.02 -8.19 1.15
CA MET A 33 -5.91 -9.38 0.32
C MET A 33 -5.57 -10.61 1.16
N PHE A 34 -6.56 -11.18 1.87
CA PHE A 34 -6.37 -12.43 2.62
C PHE A 34 -7.00 -13.62 1.92
N ARG A 35 -8.11 -13.39 1.26
CA ARG A 35 -8.79 -14.39 0.46
C ARG A 35 -9.13 -13.81 -0.90
N LYS A 36 -9.23 -14.71 -1.82
CA LYS A 36 -9.86 -14.42 -3.08
C LYS A 36 -11.36 -14.58 -2.84
N ASP A 37 -12.13 -13.52 -2.99
CA ASP A 37 -13.57 -13.60 -3.01
C ASP A 37 -14.02 -14.57 -4.11
N GLU A 38 -15.09 -15.34 -3.89
CA GLU A 38 -15.65 -16.25 -4.90
C GLU A 38 -15.98 -15.54 -6.22
N ALA A 39 -16.36 -14.27 -6.15
CA ALA A 39 -16.56 -13.44 -7.33
C ALA A 39 -15.23 -13.12 -8.02
N SER A 40 -14.12 -12.99 -7.29
CA SER A 40 -12.82 -12.56 -7.81
C SER A 40 -11.94 -13.70 -8.34
N CYS A 41 -12.29 -14.94 -8.16
CA CYS A 41 -11.43 -16.09 -8.37
C CYS A 41 -11.87 -17.13 -9.36
N GLN A 42 -12.85 -16.84 -10.17
CA GLN A 42 -13.32 -17.84 -11.15
C GLN A 42 -12.25 -18.26 -12.18
N SER A 43 -11.19 -17.46 -12.36
CA SER A 43 -10.10 -17.81 -13.28
C SER A 43 -8.97 -18.64 -12.62
N GLU A 44 -8.85 -18.65 -11.29
CA GLU A 44 -7.79 -19.38 -10.59
C GLU A 44 -8.26 -19.90 -9.22
N PRO A 45 -9.22 -20.84 -9.16
CA PRO A 45 -9.78 -21.35 -7.91
C PRO A 45 -8.75 -22.08 -7.01
N GLU A 46 -7.59 -22.44 -7.57
CA GLU A 46 -6.56 -23.23 -6.88
C GLU A 46 -5.60 -22.37 -6.03
N LYS A 47 -5.58 -21.05 -6.25
CA LYS A 47 -4.76 -20.14 -5.46
C LYS A 47 -5.53 -19.62 -4.25
N GLY A 48 -5.87 -20.48 -3.31
CA GLY A 48 -6.51 -20.15 -2.05
C GLY A 48 -5.88 -18.97 -1.30
N PHE A 49 -5.78 -19.02 -0.01
CA PHE A 49 -5.10 -18.01 0.83
C PHE A 49 -3.64 -17.82 0.38
N ILE A 50 -3.30 -16.59 -0.02
CA ILE A 50 -1.97 -16.29 -0.58
C ILE A 50 -0.94 -16.05 0.54
N SER A 51 -1.39 -15.57 1.72
CA SER A 51 -0.52 -15.15 2.82
C SER A 51 -0.28 -16.20 3.90
N GLY A 52 -0.98 -17.33 3.87
CA GLY A 52 -1.05 -18.24 5.03
C GLY A 52 -1.90 -17.70 6.20
N PHE A 53 -2.45 -16.49 6.07
CA PHE A 53 -3.37 -15.86 7.01
C PHE A 53 -4.75 -15.74 6.36
N ASP A 54 -5.81 -15.74 7.15
CA ASP A 54 -7.13 -15.31 6.74
C ASP A 54 -7.44 -13.91 7.32
N ASP A 55 -8.53 -13.32 6.92
CA ASP A 55 -8.90 -11.97 7.36
C ASP A 55 -9.27 -11.87 8.86
N SER A 56 -9.34 -12.99 9.59
CA SER A 56 -9.57 -13.01 11.03
C SER A 56 -8.41 -12.41 11.84
N VAL A 57 -7.20 -12.37 11.25
CA VAL A 57 -6.03 -11.72 11.88
C VAL A 57 -6.21 -10.20 12.02
N ILE A 58 -7.17 -9.62 11.31
CA ILE A 58 -7.56 -8.23 11.45
C ILE A 58 -8.58 -8.13 12.59
N GLU A 59 -8.11 -7.80 13.77
CA GLU A 59 -8.98 -7.66 14.96
C GLU A 59 -9.64 -6.28 15.04
N ARG A 60 -9.08 -5.29 14.36
CA ARG A 60 -9.56 -3.91 14.28
C ARG A 60 -9.28 -3.33 12.90
N CYS A 61 -10.25 -2.58 12.37
CA CYS A 61 -10.12 -1.81 11.16
C CYS A 61 -10.99 -0.54 11.29
N ASP A 62 -10.34 0.61 11.37
CA ASP A 62 -11.04 1.90 11.46
C ASP A 62 -11.09 2.60 10.10
N TYR A 63 -10.17 2.27 9.19
CA TYR A 63 -10.11 2.78 7.82
C TYR A 63 -9.56 1.71 6.88
N ILE A 64 -10.06 1.69 5.65
CA ILE A 64 -9.50 0.89 4.56
C ILE A 64 -9.01 1.85 3.48
N MET A 65 -7.78 1.68 3.00
CA MET A 65 -7.21 2.48 1.92
C MET A 65 -6.80 1.57 0.77
N LEU A 66 -7.19 1.93 -0.45
CA LEU A 66 -6.87 1.13 -1.64
C LEU A 66 -5.94 1.89 -2.57
N THR A 67 -4.84 1.25 -2.95
CA THR A 67 -3.99 1.76 -4.03
C THR A 67 -4.70 1.64 -5.36
N HIS A 68 -5.35 0.52 -5.61
CA HIS A 68 -6.17 0.27 -6.79
C HIS A 68 -7.11 -0.93 -6.57
N ALA A 69 -7.93 -1.22 -7.56
CA ALA A 69 -9.01 -2.19 -7.43
C ALA A 69 -8.77 -3.50 -8.21
N HIS A 70 -7.52 -3.95 -8.36
CA HIS A 70 -7.26 -5.32 -8.80
C HIS A 70 -7.66 -6.34 -7.74
N PHE A 71 -7.99 -7.55 -8.17
CA PHE A 71 -8.45 -8.62 -7.27
C PHE A 71 -7.48 -8.92 -6.13
N ASP A 72 -6.18 -8.81 -6.39
CA ASP A 72 -5.09 -9.01 -5.42
C ASP A 72 -4.88 -7.82 -4.45
N HIS A 73 -5.79 -6.85 -4.48
CA HIS A 73 -5.84 -5.70 -3.55
C HIS A 73 -7.19 -5.60 -2.81
N ILE A 74 -8.23 -6.24 -3.31
CA ILE A 74 -9.60 -6.09 -2.79
C ILE A 74 -10.24 -7.39 -2.32
N GLY A 75 -9.52 -8.52 -2.34
CA GLY A 75 -10.09 -9.85 -2.10
C GLY A 75 -10.81 -10.03 -0.77
N SER A 76 -10.47 -9.26 0.26
CA SER A 76 -11.16 -9.29 1.56
C SER A 76 -11.91 -7.99 1.88
N LEU A 77 -12.02 -7.07 0.90
CA LEU A 77 -12.58 -5.73 1.11
C LEU A 77 -14.01 -5.79 1.67
N ARG A 78 -14.87 -6.57 1.01
CA ARG A 78 -16.26 -6.73 1.41
C ARG A 78 -16.39 -7.34 2.80
N ALA A 79 -15.63 -8.39 3.09
CA ALA A 79 -15.67 -9.05 4.40
C ALA A 79 -15.23 -8.12 5.54
N LEU A 80 -14.23 -7.28 5.31
CA LEU A 80 -13.79 -6.30 6.30
C LEU A 80 -14.80 -5.16 6.45
N GLU A 81 -15.42 -4.70 5.34
CA GLU A 81 -16.48 -3.69 5.42
C GLU A 81 -17.68 -4.21 6.21
N GLU A 82 -18.18 -5.41 5.90
CA GLU A 82 -19.29 -6.04 6.61
C GLU A 82 -19.01 -6.23 8.12
N ARG A 83 -17.76 -6.49 8.48
CA ARG A 83 -17.36 -6.76 9.86
C ARG A 83 -17.10 -5.50 10.68
N PHE A 84 -16.49 -4.48 10.08
CA PHE A 84 -16.02 -3.31 10.81
C PHE A 84 -16.74 -2.01 10.42
N HIS A 85 -17.49 -1.99 9.32
CA HIS A 85 -18.12 -0.79 8.75
C HIS A 85 -17.12 0.37 8.58
N ALA A 86 -15.87 0.04 8.27
CA ALA A 86 -14.80 0.99 8.11
C ALA A 86 -14.94 1.75 6.79
N PRO A 87 -14.75 3.08 6.77
CA PRO A 87 -14.76 3.85 5.53
C PRO A 87 -13.63 3.39 4.61
N ILE A 88 -13.95 3.22 3.33
CA ILE A 88 -13.06 2.78 2.26
C ILE A 88 -12.64 4.00 1.45
N LEU A 89 -11.36 4.35 1.53
CA LEU A 89 -10.77 5.46 0.79
C LEU A 89 -10.16 4.92 -0.51
N VAL A 90 -10.64 5.41 -1.63
CA VAL A 90 -10.20 4.96 -2.95
C VAL A 90 -10.37 6.07 -3.99
N ASN A 91 -9.64 6.02 -5.10
CA ASN A 91 -9.85 7.01 -6.16
C ASN A 91 -11.30 7.02 -6.67
N GLY A 92 -11.76 8.20 -7.12
CA GLY A 92 -13.17 8.44 -7.43
C GLY A 92 -13.76 7.52 -8.50
N TRP A 93 -12.96 7.05 -9.45
CA TRP A 93 -13.41 6.11 -10.47
C TRP A 93 -13.64 4.71 -9.92
N SER A 94 -12.69 4.21 -9.18
CA SER A 94 -12.82 2.89 -8.54
C SER A 94 -13.94 2.87 -7.51
N ALA A 95 -14.24 4.00 -6.86
CA ALA A 95 -15.30 4.09 -5.87
C ALA A 95 -16.66 3.64 -6.41
N TYR A 96 -17.05 4.16 -7.57
CA TYR A 96 -18.32 3.79 -8.20
C TYR A 96 -18.36 2.30 -8.57
N GLU A 97 -17.31 1.81 -9.18
CA GLU A 97 -17.24 0.41 -9.63
C GLU A 97 -17.24 -0.56 -8.46
N LEU A 98 -16.51 -0.26 -7.38
CA LEU A 98 -16.51 -1.08 -6.17
C LEU A 98 -17.89 -1.17 -5.51
N VAL A 99 -18.60 -0.04 -5.40
CA VAL A 99 -19.99 -0.03 -4.89
C VAL A 99 -20.88 -0.95 -5.72
N LYS A 100 -20.78 -0.84 -7.04
CA LYS A 100 -21.60 -1.60 -7.97
C LYS A 100 -21.28 -3.10 -7.98
N HIS A 101 -20.01 -3.45 -8.08
CA HIS A 101 -19.58 -4.84 -8.30
C HIS A 101 -19.49 -5.65 -7.01
N LEU A 102 -19.05 -5.04 -5.92
CA LEU A 102 -18.97 -5.69 -4.62
C LEU A 102 -20.22 -5.48 -3.77
N ASN A 103 -21.23 -4.77 -4.30
CA ASN A 103 -22.46 -4.44 -3.57
C ASN A 103 -22.17 -3.81 -2.19
N LEU A 104 -21.19 -2.89 -2.15
CA LEU A 104 -20.84 -2.17 -0.93
C LEU A 104 -21.89 -1.09 -0.63
N PRO A 105 -22.14 -0.76 0.64
CA PRO A 105 -22.95 0.38 0.99
C PRO A 105 -22.35 1.67 0.40
N THR A 106 -23.15 2.48 -0.29
CA THR A 106 -22.66 3.71 -0.92
C THR A 106 -22.00 4.66 0.09
N GLY A 107 -22.48 4.68 1.32
CA GLY A 107 -21.94 5.52 2.39
C GLY A 107 -20.62 5.04 2.98
N SER A 108 -20.18 3.80 2.70
CA SER A 108 -18.91 3.28 3.20
C SER A 108 -17.73 3.62 2.28
N VAL A 109 -17.96 4.07 1.05
CA VAL A 109 -16.90 4.36 0.08
C VAL A 109 -16.70 5.86 -0.07
N ILE A 110 -15.50 6.34 0.23
CA ILE A 110 -15.10 7.75 0.14
C ILE A 110 -14.25 7.94 -1.11
N PRO A 111 -14.76 8.64 -2.13
CA PRO A 111 -14.01 8.91 -3.35
C PRO A 111 -12.92 9.96 -3.09
N MET A 112 -11.67 9.60 -3.35
CA MET A 112 -10.51 10.46 -3.21
C MET A 112 -10.16 11.08 -4.57
N THR A 113 -9.71 12.32 -4.54
CA THR A 113 -9.35 13.10 -5.72
C THR A 113 -7.86 13.33 -5.78
N ASP A 114 -7.28 13.20 -6.97
CA ASP A 114 -5.87 13.47 -7.23
C ASP A 114 -5.45 14.88 -6.81
N GLY A 115 -4.29 14.98 -6.19
CA GLY A 115 -3.69 16.23 -5.71
C GLY A 115 -4.36 16.85 -4.47
N CYS A 116 -5.36 16.20 -3.89
CA CYS A 116 -6.06 16.71 -2.72
C CYS A 116 -5.49 16.15 -1.41
N GLU A 117 -5.39 17.02 -0.41
CA GLU A 117 -5.12 16.64 0.98
C GLU A 117 -6.45 16.61 1.76
N TYR A 118 -6.71 15.47 2.42
CA TYR A 118 -7.88 15.23 3.25
C TYR A 118 -7.48 15.19 4.71
N ASN A 119 -8.29 15.80 5.56
CA ASN A 119 -8.07 15.82 7.00
C ASN A 119 -9.10 14.91 7.68
N PHE A 120 -8.60 13.82 8.23
CA PHE A 120 -9.32 12.95 9.16
C PHE A 120 -8.87 13.31 10.58
N ASP A 121 -9.70 13.10 11.58
CA ASP A 121 -9.38 13.47 12.97
C ASP A 121 -8.06 12.84 13.47
N ASP A 122 -7.71 11.67 12.93
CA ASP A 122 -6.58 10.88 13.38
C ASP A 122 -5.30 11.04 12.53
N PHE A 123 -5.46 11.50 11.29
CA PHE A 123 -4.36 11.69 10.31
C PHE A 123 -4.80 12.60 9.17
N ARG A 124 -3.82 13.07 8.40
CA ARG A 124 -4.09 13.69 7.10
C ARG A 124 -3.57 12.77 6.01
N VAL A 125 -4.18 12.80 4.85
CA VAL A 125 -3.70 12.05 3.69
C VAL A 125 -3.68 12.93 2.44
N LEU A 126 -2.50 13.05 1.83
CA LEU A 126 -2.38 13.53 0.46
C LEU A 126 -2.65 12.35 -0.47
N TRP A 127 -3.58 12.52 -1.39
CA TRP A 127 -3.92 11.52 -2.40
C TRP A 127 -3.40 11.94 -3.77
N GLN A 128 -2.71 11.03 -4.45
CA GLN A 128 -2.18 11.29 -5.79
C GLN A 128 -2.43 10.13 -6.73
N GLN A 129 -2.65 10.45 -7.99
CA GLN A 129 -2.72 9.44 -9.02
C GLN A 129 -1.33 8.83 -9.25
N GLY A 130 -1.26 7.52 -9.10
CA GLY A 130 -0.12 6.70 -9.48
C GLY A 130 -0.24 6.16 -10.91
N ARG A 131 0.72 5.33 -11.29
CA ARG A 131 0.68 4.57 -12.54
C ARG A 131 0.93 3.11 -12.24
N HIS A 132 0.05 2.25 -12.70
CA HIS A 132 0.28 0.82 -12.61
C HIS A 132 1.55 0.42 -13.37
N THR A 133 2.33 -0.50 -12.80
CA THR A 133 3.64 -0.92 -13.37
C THR A 133 3.52 -1.59 -14.73
N ALA A 134 2.34 -2.05 -15.12
CA ALA A 134 2.09 -2.63 -16.42
C ALA A 134 2.25 -1.58 -17.52
N LYS A 135 3.49 -1.39 -17.97
CA LYS A 135 3.85 -0.70 -19.21
C LYS A 135 3.31 0.73 -19.32
N VAL A 136 3.87 1.60 -18.49
CA VAL A 136 3.71 3.05 -18.62
C VAL A 136 3.76 3.49 -20.11
N GLY A 137 2.72 4.18 -20.57
CA GLY A 137 2.61 4.64 -21.97
C GLY A 137 1.96 3.67 -22.93
N GLN A 138 1.55 2.49 -22.51
CA GLN A 138 0.86 1.50 -23.34
C GLN A 138 -0.55 1.17 -22.84
N LEU A 139 -1.24 2.15 -22.25
CA LEU A 139 -2.68 2.03 -22.02
C LEU A 139 -3.35 1.93 -23.40
N ARG A 140 -3.87 0.74 -23.70
CA ARG A 140 -4.59 0.50 -24.94
C ARG A 140 -6.02 1.01 -24.77
N PRO A 141 -6.67 1.46 -25.84
CA PRO A 141 -8.10 1.81 -25.79
C PRO A 141 -8.98 0.68 -25.21
N GLN A 142 -8.54 -0.57 -25.37
CA GLN A 142 -9.19 -1.74 -24.79
C GLN A 142 -9.10 -1.81 -23.27
N ASP A 143 -8.19 -1.09 -22.64
CA ASP A 143 -8.07 -1.04 -21.19
C ASP A 143 -9.14 -0.12 -20.56
N ARG A 144 -10.16 0.25 -21.32
CA ARG A 144 -11.34 0.96 -20.85
C ARG A 144 -12.40 0.00 -20.34
N LEU A 145 -13.15 0.47 -19.36
CA LEU A 145 -14.20 -0.27 -18.65
C LEU A 145 -15.38 -0.80 -19.51
N ASP A 146 -15.50 -0.40 -20.76
CA ASP A 146 -16.71 -0.61 -21.57
C ASP A 146 -16.49 -1.36 -22.89
N ASN A 147 -15.41 -2.12 -23.02
CA ASN A 147 -15.03 -2.76 -24.28
C ASN A 147 -15.79 -4.04 -24.63
N GLY A 148 -17.03 -4.19 -24.18
CA GLY A 148 -17.83 -5.38 -24.48
C GLY A 148 -17.28 -6.66 -23.82
N MET A 149 -16.35 -6.53 -22.89
CA MET A 149 -15.93 -7.62 -22.04
C MET A 149 -17.07 -8.01 -21.10
N ASP A 150 -17.16 -9.27 -20.77
CA ASP A 150 -18.03 -9.75 -19.73
C ASP A 150 -17.78 -8.93 -18.44
N ALA A 151 -18.83 -8.57 -17.72
CA ALA A 151 -18.75 -7.80 -16.49
C ALA A 151 -17.76 -8.40 -15.48
N LYS A 152 -17.57 -9.71 -15.49
CA LYS A 152 -16.61 -10.43 -14.66
C LYS A 152 -15.16 -10.24 -15.10
N GLU A 153 -14.89 -10.15 -16.40
CA GLU A 153 -13.57 -9.85 -16.92
C GLU A 153 -13.18 -8.39 -16.70
N LEU A 154 -14.15 -7.47 -16.76
CA LEU A 154 -13.98 -6.06 -16.41
C LEU A 154 -13.57 -5.88 -14.95
N GLU A 155 -14.14 -6.66 -14.06
CA GLU A 155 -13.91 -6.62 -12.63
C GLU A 155 -12.44 -6.87 -12.26
N TYR A 156 -11.72 -7.67 -13.03
CA TYR A 156 -10.39 -8.16 -12.68
C TYR A 156 -9.24 -7.47 -13.39
N LEU A 157 -9.43 -7.07 -14.62
CA LEU A 157 -8.33 -6.62 -15.46
C LEU A 157 -8.25 -5.11 -15.61
N HIS A 158 -9.33 -4.39 -15.39
CA HIS A 158 -9.42 -2.99 -15.78
C HIS A 158 -9.52 -1.98 -14.63
N LEU A 159 -10.15 -2.35 -13.51
CA LEU A 159 -10.35 -1.43 -12.38
C LEU A 159 -9.06 -0.92 -11.75
N GLY A 160 -8.00 -1.72 -11.77
CA GLY A 160 -6.71 -1.35 -11.19
C GLY A 160 -5.69 -0.80 -12.18
N THR A 161 -5.79 -1.13 -13.47
CA THR A 161 -4.74 -0.79 -14.43
C THR A 161 -4.66 0.70 -14.73
N VAL A 162 -5.78 1.39 -14.78
CA VAL A 162 -5.87 2.81 -15.16
C VAL A 162 -5.85 3.73 -13.94
N TYR A 163 -6.46 3.30 -12.84
CA TYR A 163 -6.72 4.11 -11.66
C TYR A 163 -5.97 3.63 -10.45
N ASN A 164 -4.66 3.81 -10.49
CA ASN A 164 -3.78 3.55 -9.37
C ASN A 164 -3.52 4.82 -8.57
N SER A 165 -3.29 4.67 -7.26
CA SER A 165 -3.08 5.78 -6.35
C SER A 165 -1.82 5.60 -5.52
N ASN A 166 -1.16 6.72 -5.30
CA ASN A 166 -0.14 6.90 -4.28
C ASN A 166 -0.72 7.76 -3.18
N PHE A 167 -0.26 7.62 -1.96
CA PHE A 167 -0.69 8.50 -0.88
C PHE A 167 0.35 8.68 0.21
N ILE A 168 0.30 9.84 0.88
CA ILE A 168 1.13 10.15 2.04
C ILE A 168 0.23 10.36 3.24
N ILE A 169 0.35 9.48 4.23
CA ILE A 169 -0.34 9.58 5.50
C ILE A 169 0.53 10.39 6.46
N SER A 170 0.03 11.53 6.92
CA SER A 170 0.70 12.40 7.88
C SER A 170 0.06 12.24 9.26
N LEU A 171 0.84 11.81 10.23
CA LEU A 171 0.39 11.58 11.61
C LEU A 171 0.49 12.86 12.45
N PRO A 172 -0.32 13.01 13.53
CA PRO A 172 -0.28 14.19 14.40
C PRO A 172 1.09 14.44 15.05
N ASN A 173 1.89 13.41 15.26
CA ASN A 173 3.24 13.50 15.81
C ASN A 173 4.30 13.93 14.78
N GLY A 174 3.91 14.25 13.54
CA GLY A 174 4.79 14.70 12.46
C GLY A 174 5.42 13.59 11.63
N MET A 175 5.30 12.32 12.02
CA MET A 175 5.75 11.20 11.19
C MET A 175 4.85 11.03 9.97
N LYS A 176 5.43 10.54 8.87
CA LYS A 176 4.70 10.34 7.63
C LYS A 176 5.01 8.97 7.04
N ILE A 177 4.00 8.37 6.44
CA ILE A 177 4.08 7.09 5.76
C ILE A 177 3.65 7.31 4.31
N ALA A 178 4.53 7.01 3.38
CA ALA A 178 4.27 7.12 1.96
C ALA A 178 3.97 5.73 1.38
N MET A 179 2.88 5.61 0.63
CA MET A 179 2.52 4.41 -0.11
C MET A 179 2.74 4.66 -1.59
N ASP A 180 3.66 3.92 -2.18
CA ASP A 180 3.89 3.88 -3.62
C ASP A 180 3.07 2.74 -4.23
N GLY A 181 1.85 3.06 -4.62
CA GLY A 181 0.96 2.12 -5.32
C GLY A 181 1.28 1.95 -6.80
N GLY A 182 2.19 2.76 -7.33
CA GLY A 182 2.64 2.70 -8.72
C GLY A 182 3.49 3.91 -9.11
N ARG A 183 4.49 3.66 -9.91
CA ARG A 183 5.54 4.64 -10.24
C ARG A 183 5.01 5.80 -11.07
N ALA A 184 5.23 7.02 -10.61
CA ALA A 184 5.08 8.24 -11.40
C ALA A 184 6.20 9.21 -11.03
N GLU A 185 6.79 9.89 -12.02
CA GLU A 185 7.78 10.93 -11.77
C GLU A 185 7.32 12.00 -10.75
N PRO A 186 6.07 12.48 -10.82
CA PRO A 186 5.55 13.41 -9.81
C PRO A 186 5.64 12.90 -8.37
N TRP A 187 5.56 11.58 -8.17
CA TRP A 187 5.65 10.96 -6.86
C TRP A 187 6.99 11.21 -6.14
N LEU A 188 8.10 11.14 -6.87
CA LEU A 188 9.42 11.43 -6.30
C LEU A 188 9.53 12.88 -5.80
N ASN A 189 8.87 13.83 -6.44
CA ASN A 189 8.81 15.22 -5.98
C ASN A 189 8.03 15.34 -4.66
N GLU A 190 6.96 14.58 -4.50
CA GLU A 190 6.21 14.57 -3.26
C GLU A 190 7.01 13.90 -2.12
N LEU A 191 7.71 12.81 -2.39
CA LEU A 191 8.61 12.20 -1.42
C LEU A 191 9.69 13.19 -0.95
N GLU A 192 10.28 13.96 -1.87
CA GLU A 192 11.26 15.01 -1.55
C GLU A 192 10.65 16.12 -0.69
N LYS A 193 9.41 16.54 -0.98
CA LYS A 193 8.70 17.59 -0.24
C LYS A 193 8.26 17.15 1.15
N TYR A 194 7.76 15.92 1.27
CA TYR A 194 7.14 15.45 2.50
C TYR A 194 8.10 14.76 3.46
N HIS A 195 9.26 14.28 3.01
CA HIS A 195 10.25 13.56 3.83
C HIS A 195 9.61 12.46 4.68
N PRO A 196 9.02 11.41 4.11
CA PRO A 196 8.34 10.37 4.87
C PRO A 196 9.30 9.63 5.79
N THR A 197 8.82 9.18 6.93
CA THR A 197 9.56 8.33 7.86
C THR A 197 9.69 6.91 7.32
N LEU A 198 8.64 6.43 6.64
CA LEU A 198 8.55 5.11 6.03
C LEU A 198 7.99 5.25 4.62
N ILE A 199 8.65 4.62 3.66
CA ILE A 199 8.16 4.43 2.30
C ILE A 199 7.76 2.96 2.13
N LEU A 200 6.52 2.71 1.73
CA LEU A 200 6.03 1.40 1.32
C LEU A 200 6.11 1.32 -0.20
N HIS A 201 6.94 0.42 -0.71
CA HIS A 201 7.29 0.35 -2.14
C HIS A 201 7.21 -1.08 -2.65
N HIS A 202 6.73 -1.25 -3.88
CA HIS A 202 6.69 -2.55 -4.53
C HIS A 202 8.10 -3.10 -4.78
N ALA A 203 8.32 -4.35 -4.39
CA ALA A 203 9.57 -5.05 -4.67
C ALA A 203 9.73 -5.37 -6.16
N SER A 204 10.94 -5.24 -6.66
CA SER A 204 11.34 -5.80 -7.94
C SER A 204 11.91 -7.23 -7.76
N ARG A 205 12.14 -7.92 -8.88
CA ARG A 205 12.52 -9.34 -8.85
C ARG A 205 13.98 -9.60 -8.52
N THR A 206 14.85 -8.60 -8.68
CA THR A 206 16.29 -8.75 -8.45
C THR A 206 16.81 -7.75 -7.42
N ALA A 207 17.86 -8.14 -6.69
CA ALA A 207 18.48 -7.25 -5.72
C ALA A 207 19.00 -5.95 -6.35
N GLU A 208 19.53 -6.01 -7.58
CA GLU A 208 20.01 -4.84 -8.32
C GLU A 208 18.87 -3.84 -8.58
N GLN A 209 17.75 -4.31 -9.13
CA GLN A 209 16.58 -3.46 -9.37
C GLN A 209 16.04 -2.86 -8.06
N CYS A 210 15.90 -3.67 -7.02
CA CYS A 210 15.48 -3.22 -5.70
C CYS A 210 16.43 -2.15 -5.14
N THR A 211 17.74 -2.31 -5.33
CA THR A 211 18.74 -1.34 -4.89
C THR A 211 18.61 0.00 -5.63
N GLU A 212 18.47 -0.03 -6.94
CA GLU A 212 18.31 1.21 -7.74
C GLU A 212 17.04 1.96 -7.32
N GLU A 213 15.94 1.25 -7.15
CA GLU A 213 14.66 1.84 -6.76
C GLU A 213 14.70 2.40 -5.34
N ALA A 214 15.24 1.63 -4.39
CA ALA A 214 15.39 2.09 -3.02
C ALA A 214 16.36 3.27 -2.91
N ALA A 215 17.49 3.23 -3.62
CA ALA A 215 18.45 4.32 -3.65
C ALA A 215 17.84 5.62 -4.16
N ALA A 216 17.07 5.55 -5.26
CA ALA A 216 16.40 6.72 -5.82
C ALA A 216 15.42 7.36 -4.82
N GLN A 217 14.58 6.54 -4.17
CA GLN A 217 13.58 7.03 -3.23
C GLN A 217 14.19 7.53 -1.92
N LEU A 218 15.09 6.76 -1.31
CA LEU A 218 15.72 7.11 -0.04
C LEU A 218 16.61 8.34 -0.17
N THR A 219 17.40 8.45 -1.25
CA THR A 219 18.26 9.62 -1.48
C THR A 219 17.41 10.87 -1.67
N ARG A 220 16.35 10.79 -2.46
CA ARG A 220 15.54 11.95 -2.79
C ARG A 220 14.69 12.42 -1.64
N SER A 221 14.10 11.50 -0.89
CA SER A 221 13.23 11.82 0.24
C SER A 221 13.98 12.13 1.53
N GLY A 222 15.21 11.62 1.70
CA GLY A 222 15.89 11.60 3.00
C GLY A 222 15.21 10.66 4.01
N SER A 223 14.36 9.76 3.56
CA SER A 223 13.64 8.82 4.42
C SER A 223 14.61 7.86 5.11
N PRO A 224 14.46 7.59 6.41
CA PRO A 224 15.30 6.60 7.09
C PRO A 224 14.92 5.16 6.76
N TYR A 225 13.67 4.91 6.33
CA TYR A 225 13.19 3.55 6.10
C TYR A 225 12.37 3.44 4.81
N LEU A 226 12.63 2.35 4.08
CA LEU A 226 11.79 1.84 3.00
C LEU A 226 11.41 0.39 3.35
N PHE A 227 10.17 -0.01 3.12
CA PHE A 227 9.72 -1.38 3.22
C PHE A 227 9.28 -1.87 1.85
N MET A 228 9.79 -3.01 1.43
CA MET A 228 9.41 -3.60 0.15
C MET A 228 8.17 -4.46 0.31
N LEU A 229 7.13 -4.11 -0.41
CA LEU A 229 5.91 -4.89 -0.56
C LEU A 229 6.13 -6.01 -1.59
N THR A 230 5.16 -6.90 -1.76
CA THR A 230 5.23 -7.99 -2.75
C THR A 230 6.45 -8.91 -2.60
N MET A 231 6.99 -9.03 -1.39
CA MET A 231 8.20 -9.84 -1.14
C MET A 231 8.02 -11.34 -1.47
N GLN A 232 6.78 -11.82 -1.58
CA GLN A 232 6.50 -13.21 -1.98
C GLN A 232 6.97 -13.56 -3.38
N ILE A 233 7.29 -12.57 -4.23
CA ILE A 233 7.92 -12.83 -5.54
C ILE A 233 9.42 -13.09 -5.46
N MET A 234 10.03 -12.79 -4.31
CA MET A 234 11.46 -13.03 -4.06
C MET A 234 11.69 -14.47 -3.63
N LYS A 235 12.79 -15.07 -4.10
CA LYS A 235 13.17 -16.44 -3.73
C LYS A 235 13.56 -16.53 -2.25
N ASP A 236 14.29 -15.56 -1.77
CA ASP A 236 14.73 -15.43 -0.38
C ASP A 236 14.70 -13.95 0.01
N PRO A 237 13.56 -13.45 0.53
CA PRO A 237 13.39 -12.03 0.81
C PRO A 237 14.40 -11.49 1.80
N LYS A 238 14.73 -12.26 2.85
CA LYS A 238 15.64 -11.81 3.90
C LYS A 238 17.07 -11.63 3.39
N GLU A 239 17.58 -12.61 2.63
CA GLU A 239 18.91 -12.53 2.03
C GLU A 239 18.95 -11.43 0.97
N MET A 240 17.91 -11.31 0.15
CA MET A 240 17.84 -10.26 -0.87
C MET A 240 17.86 -8.86 -0.24
N ILE A 241 17.08 -8.62 0.80
CA ILE A 241 17.06 -7.31 1.47
C ILE A 241 18.39 -7.03 2.19
N ALA A 242 19.05 -8.04 2.74
CA ALA A 242 20.40 -7.87 3.27
C ALA A 242 21.38 -7.40 2.17
N ALA A 243 21.38 -8.06 1.02
CA ALA A 243 22.20 -7.66 -0.13
C ALA A 243 21.88 -6.25 -0.64
N VAL A 244 20.61 -5.88 -0.71
CA VAL A 244 20.17 -4.52 -1.05
C VAL A 244 20.77 -3.51 -0.07
N ASN A 245 20.68 -3.75 1.23
CA ASN A 245 21.20 -2.85 2.24
C ASN A 245 22.74 -2.71 2.19
N GLU A 246 23.47 -3.78 1.89
CA GLU A 246 24.91 -3.71 1.64
C GLU A 246 25.26 -2.82 0.45
N GLN A 247 24.50 -2.96 -0.64
CA GLN A 247 24.71 -2.12 -1.84
C GLN A 247 24.34 -0.65 -1.57
N LEU A 248 23.29 -0.37 -0.84
CA LEU A 248 22.90 1.00 -0.44
C LEU A 248 24.00 1.64 0.40
N ALA A 249 24.51 0.92 1.40
CA ALA A 249 25.61 1.39 2.25
C ALA A 249 26.90 1.66 1.44
N ALA A 250 27.25 0.78 0.51
CA ALA A 250 28.41 0.97 -0.39
C ALA A 250 28.28 2.21 -1.29
N ARG A 251 27.06 2.66 -1.59
CA ARG A 251 26.77 3.88 -2.35
C ARG A 251 26.65 5.12 -1.46
N GLY A 252 26.79 5.00 -0.14
CA GLY A 252 26.62 6.09 0.81
C GLY A 252 25.19 6.61 0.93
N VAL A 253 24.19 5.78 0.58
CA VAL A 253 22.78 6.13 0.73
C VAL A 253 22.42 6.13 2.21
N TYR A 254 21.88 7.25 2.70
CA TYR A 254 21.27 7.32 4.02
C TYR A 254 19.91 6.61 4.02
N GLY A 255 19.66 5.84 5.04
CA GLY A 255 18.44 5.04 5.15
C GLY A 255 18.66 3.59 4.71
N ARG A 256 17.66 2.78 4.94
CA ARG A 256 17.74 1.34 4.67
C ARG A 256 16.38 0.74 4.33
N VAL A 257 16.41 -0.42 3.70
CA VAL A 257 15.24 -1.27 3.52
C VAL A 257 15.01 -2.07 4.80
N ALA A 258 13.86 -1.88 5.42
CA ALA A 258 13.42 -2.67 6.58
C ALA A 258 12.89 -4.03 6.13
N TYR A 259 13.07 -5.04 6.97
CA TYR A 259 12.54 -6.39 6.76
C TYR A 259 11.74 -6.84 7.97
N ALA A 260 10.64 -7.52 7.72
CA ALA A 260 9.89 -8.29 8.70
C ALA A 260 9.25 -9.50 8.00
N GLU A 261 9.07 -10.57 8.75
CA GLU A 261 8.29 -11.71 8.27
C GLU A 261 6.81 -11.30 8.08
N SER A 262 6.12 -12.02 7.19
CA SER A 262 4.67 -11.81 6.98
C SER A 262 3.91 -11.89 8.31
N GLY A 263 3.07 -10.89 8.58
CA GLY A 263 2.30 -10.78 9.82
C GLY A 263 3.07 -10.25 11.03
N GLN A 264 4.37 -10.05 10.94
CA GLN A 264 5.19 -9.51 12.03
C GLN A 264 5.04 -7.99 12.14
N TRP A 265 4.84 -7.50 13.36
CA TRP A 265 4.82 -6.07 13.64
C TRP A 265 6.22 -5.46 13.69
N ILE A 266 6.34 -4.28 13.11
CA ILE A 266 7.48 -3.37 13.26
C ILE A 266 6.98 -2.14 14.02
N ASP A 267 7.67 -1.81 15.13
CA ASP A 267 7.38 -0.62 15.92
C ASP A 267 8.25 0.55 15.44
N PHE A 268 7.61 1.62 15.00
CA PHE A 268 8.27 2.87 14.69
C PHE A 268 8.12 3.82 15.88
N ALA A 269 9.23 4.28 16.43
CA ALA A 269 9.24 5.16 17.58
C ALA A 269 10.23 6.31 17.38
N MET A 270 9.88 7.47 17.89
CA MET A 270 10.83 8.58 18.03
C MET A 270 11.55 8.48 19.36
N ASN A 271 12.87 8.56 19.33
CA ASN A 271 13.70 8.63 20.53
C ASN A 271 14.17 10.09 20.72
N ALA A 272 13.88 10.66 21.87
CA ALA A 272 14.45 11.93 22.30
C ALA A 272 15.45 11.67 23.43
N ALA A 273 16.69 12.14 23.27
CA ALA A 273 17.68 12.18 24.34
C ALA A 273 17.73 13.59 24.92
N VAL A 274 17.72 13.68 26.25
CA VAL A 274 18.04 14.93 26.95
C VAL A 274 19.51 14.80 27.38
N GLU A 275 20.36 15.68 26.85
CA GLU A 275 21.76 15.81 27.23
C GLU A 275 21.92 16.47 28.61
#